data_a32315ca70746fdbd8a0787ba5c98d24
#
_entry.id   a32315ca70746fdbd8a0787ba5c98d24
#
_cell.length_a   1.000
_cell.length_b   1.000
_cell.length_c   1.000
_cell.angle_alpha   90.00
_cell.angle_beta   90.00
_cell.angle_gamma   90.00
#
_symmetry.space_group_name_H-M   'P 1'
#
loop_
_entity.id
_entity.type
_entity.pdbx_description
1 polymer ?
#
loop_
_entity_poly.entity_id
_entity_poly.type
_entity_poly.pdbx_seq_one_letter_code
_entity_poly.pdbx_strand_id
1 'polypeptide(L)'
;MKRLVSYLIFLACAFAVWAQEDGPVVVRRKPSEMPKVATSAGGFVKVVAADVPGDPMGFRLPILQFTTRNLRELEKAYKLEMPRREEPGLVIYALDGKTNDTRVIARALRRDGGFMTRVWLPSPGFSDLDQLRFEIARAYLRAWIDRAAKRGVTPGELPDWVVQGALRAADSQTAHDDVRFVLNLWSSARLPYFPALCSDLRVAKGAAAALPGFVVGYVRERHLFKKMLERLASGASWDGAWLAEQLTGEKDPAEQDRASDERLARLSRAVLSPGRASEWDVQTFASRLRLYPSAFDRTIGAHGRSCSFAEAVDQAATNIYVRAAAAQKAREMPLYVIGRGDELMAVGEAYRKFLVAFARGEPSDDLRALLQEADALLALLL
;
A
#
# COMPACT_ATOMS: atom_id res chain seq x y z
N MET A 1 -14.35 -35.79 36.71
CA MET A 1 -12.89 -35.65 36.83
C MET A 1 -12.13 -35.74 35.51
N LYS A 2 -12.35 -36.73 34.63
CA LYS A 2 -11.59 -36.85 33.37
C LYS A 2 -11.69 -35.64 32.41
N ARG A 3 -12.84 -34.94 32.34
CA ARG A 3 -13.01 -33.75 31.48
C ARG A 3 -12.32 -32.48 32.01
N LEU A 4 -12.16 -32.36 33.30
CA LEU A 4 -11.45 -31.21 33.91
C LEU A 4 -9.94 -31.31 33.69
N VAL A 5 -9.37 -32.51 33.74
CA VAL A 5 -7.95 -32.75 33.48
C VAL A 5 -7.59 -32.47 32.03
N SER A 6 -8.47 -32.83 31.06
CA SER A 6 -8.25 -32.49 29.63
C SER A 6 -8.28 -30.98 29.38
N TYR A 7 -9.14 -30.24 30.08
CA TYR A 7 -9.20 -28.76 29.94
C TYR A 7 -7.96 -28.08 30.53
N LEU A 8 -7.46 -28.60 31.67
CA LEU A 8 -6.23 -28.10 32.30
C LEU A 8 -4.98 -28.41 31.47
N ILE A 9 -4.92 -29.55 30.79
CA ILE A 9 -3.82 -29.90 29.90
C ILE A 9 -3.88 -29.01 28.63
N PHE A 10 -5.09 -28.73 28.10
CA PHE A 10 -5.25 -27.84 26.97
C PHE A 10 -4.90 -26.38 27.31
N LEU A 11 -5.27 -25.90 28.51
CA LEU A 11 -4.87 -24.58 29.01
C LEU A 11 -3.37 -24.52 29.28
N ALA A 12 -2.77 -25.57 29.86
CA ALA A 12 -1.32 -25.62 30.07
C ALA A 12 -0.53 -25.66 28.76
N CYS A 13 -1.01 -26.35 27.72
CA CYS A 13 -0.42 -26.34 26.41
C CYS A 13 -0.62 -24.98 25.70
N ALA A 14 -1.77 -24.33 25.88
CA ALA A 14 -2.00 -22.99 25.37
C ALA A 14 -1.14 -21.93 26.06
N PHE A 15 -0.94 -22.06 27.39
CA PHE A 15 -0.02 -21.18 28.14
C PHE A 15 1.45 -21.49 27.85
N ALA A 16 1.84 -22.74 27.61
CA ALA A 16 3.19 -23.09 27.22
C ALA A 16 3.55 -22.53 25.79
N VAL A 17 2.57 -22.48 24.89
CA VAL A 17 2.73 -21.81 23.61
C VAL A 17 2.76 -20.28 23.75
N TRP A 18 2.16 -19.72 24.81
CA TRP A 18 2.19 -18.29 25.12
C TRP A 18 3.41 -17.87 25.95
N ALA A 19 3.99 -18.78 26.73
CA ALA A 19 5.19 -18.55 27.56
C ALA A 19 6.50 -18.80 26.78
N GLN A 20 6.48 -19.26 25.54
CA GLN A 20 7.62 -19.17 24.65
C GLN A 20 7.73 -17.70 24.18
N GLU A 21 8.13 -16.87 25.14
CA GLU A 21 8.76 -15.61 24.85
C GLU A 21 9.93 -15.86 23.88
N ASP A 22 9.92 -15.04 22.86
CA ASP A 22 11.10 -14.66 22.12
C ASP A 22 11.82 -15.73 21.30
N GLY A 23 11.32 -15.87 20.16
CA GLY A 23 12.11 -16.36 19.07
C GLY A 23 11.48 -17.56 18.39
N PRO A 24 11.68 -17.63 17.09
CA PRO A 24 11.44 -18.86 16.39
C PRO A 24 12.20 -19.96 17.13
N VAL A 25 11.59 -21.12 17.26
CA VAL A 25 12.26 -22.33 17.74
C VAL A 25 13.67 -22.34 17.16
N VAL A 26 14.67 -22.16 18.02
CA VAL A 26 16.07 -22.21 17.59
C VAL A 26 16.37 -23.69 17.29
N VAL A 27 15.92 -24.14 16.14
CA VAL A 27 16.47 -25.34 15.55
C VAL A 27 17.96 -25.02 15.40
N ARG A 28 18.82 -25.77 16.09
CA ARG A 28 20.27 -25.67 15.89
C ARG A 28 20.58 -26.05 14.45
N ARG A 29 20.49 -25.07 13.55
CA ARG A 29 20.85 -25.21 12.14
C ARG A 29 22.36 -25.22 12.04
N LYS A 30 22.87 -25.99 11.10
CA LYS A 30 24.30 -25.94 10.76
C LYS A 30 24.65 -24.50 10.34
N PRO A 31 25.92 -24.04 10.55
CA PRO A 31 26.33 -22.67 10.19
C PRO A 31 25.99 -22.27 8.77
N SER A 32 25.95 -23.21 7.82
CA SER A 32 25.53 -23.00 6.42
C SER A 32 24.01 -22.76 6.26
N GLU A 33 23.21 -23.00 7.29
CA GLU A 33 21.75 -22.85 7.27
C GLU A 33 21.29 -21.60 8.04
N MET A 34 22.21 -20.76 8.51
CA MET A 34 21.85 -19.51 9.18
C MET A 34 21.08 -18.58 8.23
N PRO A 35 19.97 -17.97 8.73
CA PRO A 35 19.23 -17.01 7.93
C PRO A 35 20.14 -15.88 7.49
N LYS A 36 20.19 -15.59 6.20
CA LYS A 36 20.90 -14.44 5.67
C LYS A 36 20.08 -13.18 5.85
N VAL A 37 20.75 -12.05 5.95
CA VAL A 37 20.19 -10.77 6.29
C VAL A 37 20.43 -9.79 5.14
N ALA A 38 19.38 -9.00 4.81
CA ALA A 38 19.51 -7.80 3.99
C ALA A 38 18.99 -6.59 4.77
N THR A 39 19.70 -5.47 4.71
CA THR A 39 19.37 -4.25 5.46
C THR A 39 19.26 -3.07 4.51
N SER A 40 18.28 -2.17 4.73
CA SER A 40 18.16 -0.93 3.97
C SER A 40 19.34 0.01 4.24
N ALA A 41 19.64 0.89 3.29
CA ALA A 41 20.75 1.86 3.41
C ALA A 41 20.64 2.76 4.67
N GLY A 42 19.43 3.05 5.13
CA GLY A 42 19.18 3.82 6.36
C GLY A 42 19.10 2.98 7.65
N GLY A 43 19.30 1.66 7.58
CA GLY A 43 19.24 0.77 8.73
C GLY A 43 17.84 0.50 9.28
N PHE A 44 16.81 1.20 8.80
CA PHE A 44 15.45 1.08 9.33
C PHE A 44 14.80 -0.29 9.08
N VAL A 45 15.06 -0.89 7.92
CA VAL A 45 14.49 -2.19 7.52
C VAL A 45 15.56 -3.27 7.55
N LYS A 46 15.24 -4.38 8.19
CA LYS A 46 16.02 -5.60 8.19
C LYS A 46 15.15 -6.76 7.69
N VAL A 47 15.59 -7.45 6.65
CA VAL A 47 14.93 -8.65 6.13
C VAL A 47 15.79 -9.86 6.46
N VAL A 48 15.18 -10.84 7.09
CA VAL A 48 15.79 -12.12 7.48
C VAL A 48 15.07 -13.23 6.73
N ALA A 49 15.79 -13.96 5.90
CA ALA A 49 15.20 -15.06 5.14
C ALA A 49 16.15 -16.27 5.12
N ALA A 50 15.56 -17.47 5.08
CA ALA A 50 16.29 -18.68 4.80
C ALA A 50 16.76 -18.69 3.32
N ASP A 51 17.84 -19.40 3.05
CA ASP A 51 18.26 -19.65 1.67
C ASP A 51 17.27 -20.59 0.99
N VAL A 52 16.91 -20.25 -0.25
CA VAL A 52 16.15 -21.14 -1.12
C VAL A 52 17.14 -21.90 -1.99
N PRO A 53 17.06 -23.24 -2.09
CA PRO A 53 17.93 -24.00 -2.97
C PRO A 53 17.89 -23.48 -4.41
N GLY A 54 19.06 -23.17 -4.98
CA GLY A 54 19.17 -22.59 -6.32
C GLY A 54 18.96 -21.08 -6.42
N ASP A 55 18.60 -20.40 -5.33
CA ASP A 55 18.46 -18.95 -5.29
C ASP A 55 19.19 -18.35 -4.08
N PRO A 56 20.47 -17.91 -4.25
CA PRO A 56 21.29 -17.39 -3.16
C PRO A 56 20.77 -16.05 -2.59
N MET A 57 19.97 -15.33 -3.36
CA MET A 57 19.34 -14.08 -2.89
C MET A 57 18.00 -14.32 -2.24
N GLY A 58 17.27 -15.38 -2.60
CA GLY A 58 15.96 -15.74 -2.07
C GLY A 58 14.98 -14.58 -2.13
N PHE A 59 14.10 -14.52 -1.15
CA PHE A 59 13.12 -13.43 -1.02
C PHE A 59 13.66 -12.15 -0.39
N ARG A 60 14.92 -12.13 0.07
CA ARG A 60 15.45 -10.98 0.84
C ARG A 60 15.47 -9.69 0.05
N LEU A 61 16.05 -9.71 -1.14
CA LEU A 61 16.19 -8.51 -1.95
C LEU A 61 14.86 -8.01 -2.49
N PRO A 62 13.99 -8.86 -3.06
CA PRO A 62 12.64 -8.44 -3.49
C PRO A 62 11.80 -7.83 -2.36
N ILE A 63 11.80 -8.44 -1.18
CA ILE A 63 11.07 -7.92 -0.02
C ILE A 63 11.67 -6.59 0.45
N LEU A 64 12.99 -6.49 0.50
CA LEU A 64 13.67 -5.25 0.86
C LEU A 64 13.37 -4.13 -0.13
N GLN A 65 13.39 -4.43 -1.43
CA GLN A 65 13.05 -3.46 -2.49
C GLN A 65 11.60 -3.02 -2.41
N PHE A 66 10.67 -3.96 -2.26
CA PHE A 66 9.25 -3.67 -2.06
C PHE A 66 9.04 -2.76 -0.85
N THR A 67 9.64 -3.12 0.28
CA THR A 67 9.53 -2.35 1.53
C THR A 67 10.11 -0.96 1.37
N THR A 68 11.32 -0.84 0.85
CA THR A 68 12.00 0.45 0.67
C THR A 68 11.24 1.37 -0.30
N ARG A 69 10.67 0.80 -1.36
CA ARG A 69 9.82 1.56 -2.31
C ARG A 69 8.59 2.13 -1.61
N ASN A 70 7.84 1.31 -0.87
CA ASN A 70 6.65 1.78 -0.15
C ASN A 70 6.98 2.87 0.88
N LEU A 71 8.10 2.75 1.58
CA LEU A 71 8.56 3.79 2.51
C LEU A 71 8.88 5.10 1.80
N ARG A 72 9.60 5.06 0.68
CA ARG A 72 9.90 6.25 -0.12
C ARG A 72 8.65 6.94 -0.67
N GLU A 73 7.64 6.17 -1.06
CA GLU A 73 6.34 6.70 -1.50
C GLU A 73 5.67 7.50 -0.36
N LEU A 74 5.67 6.98 0.87
CA LEU A 74 5.16 7.67 2.05
C LEU A 74 5.98 8.92 2.40
N GLU A 75 7.31 8.82 2.40
CA GLU A 75 8.21 9.94 2.65
C GLU A 75 7.95 11.09 1.67
N LYS A 76 7.86 10.76 0.38
CA LYS A 76 7.57 11.75 -0.67
C LYS A 76 6.18 12.36 -0.51
N ALA A 77 5.15 11.53 -0.26
CA ALA A 77 3.77 11.99 -0.17
C ALA A 77 3.52 12.94 1.01
N TYR A 78 4.17 12.68 2.15
CA TYR A 78 3.94 13.38 3.41
C TYR A 78 5.12 14.24 3.87
N LYS A 79 6.20 14.31 3.09
CA LYS A 79 7.44 15.03 3.45
C LYS A 79 7.98 14.60 4.81
N LEU A 80 7.90 13.30 5.12
CA LEU A 80 8.43 12.71 6.33
C LEU A 80 9.85 12.20 6.06
N GLU A 81 10.77 12.47 6.96
CA GLU A 81 12.11 11.90 6.89
C GLU A 81 12.16 10.56 7.63
N MET A 82 12.83 9.58 7.01
CA MET A 82 13.01 8.27 7.63
C MET A 82 13.86 8.39 8.91
N PRO A 83 13.40 7.85 10.02
CA PRO A 83 14.17 7.88 11.26
C PRO A 83 15.49 7.12 11.10
N ARG A 84 16.64 7.79 11.31
CA ARG A 84 17.92 7.09 11.45
C ARG A 84 17.97 6.43 12.82
N ARG A 85 18.27 5.16 12.87
CA ARG A 85 18.37 4.37 14.10
C ARG A 85 19.58 3.44 14.03
N GLU A 86 20.16 3.16 15.19
CA GLU A 86 21.17 2.10 15.35
C GLU A 86 20.51 0.71 15.22
N GLU A 87 19.28 0.57 15.76
CA GLU A 87 18.47 -0.63 15.63
C GLU A 87 17.39 -0.49 14.55
N PRO A 88 17.05 -1.57 13.83
CA PRO A 88 16.00 -1.54 12.83
C PRO A 88 14.63 -1.29 13.47
N GLY A 89 13.85 -0.37 12.89
CA GLY A 89 12.45 -0.15 13.30
C GLY A 89 11.49 -1.21 12.74
N LEU A 90 11.90 -1.92 11.68
CA LEU A 90 11.13 -2.96 11.02
C LEU A 90 12.02 -4.16 10.71
N VAL A 91 11.63 -5.34 11.21
CA VAL A 91 12.28 -6.61 10.90
C VAL A 91 11.28 -7.55 10.24
N ILE A 92 11.57 -7.99 9.03
CA ILE A 92 10.71 -8.89 8.26
C ILE A 92 11.38 -10.27 8.21
N TYR A 93 10.68 -11.29 8.68
CA TYR A 93 11.08 -12.69 8.62
C TYR A 93 10.36 -13.39 7.48
N ALA A 94 11.08 -13.71 6.42
CA ALA A 94 10.57 -14.51 5.32
C ALA A 94 10.89 -15.98 5.60
N LEU A 95 9.88 -16.77 5.91
CA LEU A 95 10.01 -18.18 6.22
C LEU A 95 10.16 -19.01 4.94
N ASP A 96 10.39 -20.30 5.07
CA ASP A 96 10.78 -21.19 3.95
C ASP A 96 9.62 -21.63 3.03
N GLY A 97 8.42 -21.12 3.24
CA GLY A 97 7.28 -21.36 2.35
C GLY A 97 6.71 -22.78 2.38
N LYS A 98 6.98 -23.54 3.44
CA LYS A 98 6.42 -24.91 3.63
C LYS A 98 4.93 -24.93 3.97
N THR A 99 4.32 -23.77 4.15
CA THR A 99 2.91 -23.63 4.48
C THR A 99 2.20 -22.87 3.37
N ASN A 100 0.92 -23.15 3.14
CA ASN A 100 0.05 -22.35 2.26
C ASN A 100 -0.55 -21.15 3.01
N ASP A 101 0.02 -20.74 4.13
CA ASP A 101 -0.45 -19.61 4.92
C ASP A 101 -0.01 -18.30 4.25
N THR A 102 -0.98 -17.56 3.74
CA THR A 102 -0.77 -16.27 3.06
C THR A 102 -0.83 -15.07 4.01
N ARG A 103 -1.17 -15.29 5.28
CA ARG A 103 -1.34 -14.21 6.26
C ARG A 103 -0.01 -13.54 6.56
N VAL A 104 -0.05 -12.23 6.69
CA VAL A 104 1.04 -11.43 7.23
C VAL A 104 0.82 -11.28 8.73
N ILE A 105 1.77 -11.73 9.53
CA ILE A 105 1.68 -11.63 10.99
C ILE A 105 2.62 -10.52 11.45
N ALA A 106 2.09 -9.52 12.14
CA ALA A 106 2.89 -8.41 12.64
C ALA A 106 2.75 -8.27 14.17
N ARG A 107 3.86 -7.98 14.83
CA ARG A 107 3.90 -7.65 16.27
C ARG A 107 4.77 -6.41 16.48
N ALA A 108 4.21 -5.42 17.14
CA ALA A 108 4.95 -4.26 17.61
C ALA A 108 5.51 -4.54 19.01
N LEU A 109 6.78 -4.23 19.21
CA LEU A 109 7.48 -4.37 20.48
C LEU A 109 8.05 -3.01 20.88
N ARG A 110 7.84 -2.59 22.11
CA ARG A 110 8.49 -1.41 22.67
C ARG A 110 9.80 -1.82 23.33
N ARG A 111 10.90 -1.16 22.96
CA ARG A 111 12.23 -1.33 23.56
C ARG A 111 12.77 0.03 23.98
N ASP A 112 13.89 0.07 24.68
CA ASP A 112 14.52 1.30 25.15
C ASP A 112 14.86 2.28 24.01
N GLY A 113 15.10 1.75 22.79
CA GLY A 113 15.32 2.53 21.57
C GLY A 113 14.05 2.92 20.79
N GLY A 114 12.85 2.62 21.31
CA GLY A 114 11.57 2.92 20.68
C GLY A 114 10.82 1.71 20.11
N PHE A 115 9.82 1.94 19.26
CA PHE A 115 9.06 0.87 18.65
C PHE A 115 9.85 0.12 17.58
N MET A 116 9.85 -1.20 17.68
CA MET A 116 10.27 -2.12 16.62
C MET A 116 9.09 -3.01 16.24
N THR A 117 8.83 -3.10 14.95
CA THR A 117 7.81 -4.02 14.42
C THR A 117 8.49 -5.24 13.81
N ARG A 118 8.04 -6.42 14.20
CA ARG A 118 8.42 -7.70 13.58
C ARG A 118 7.27 -8.17 12.71
N VAL A 119 7.58 -8.54 11.49
CA VAL A 119 6.63 -9.08 10.51
C VAL A 119 7.09 -10.47 10.09
N TRP A 120 6.20 -11.43 10.09
CA TRP A 120 6.45 -12.80 9.63
C TRP A 120 5.65 -13.05 8.37
N LEU A 121 6.32 -13.57 7.34
CA LEU A 121 5.77 -14.01 6.08
C LEU A 121 5.95 -15.54 6.00
N PRO A 122 4.93 -16.33 6.38
CA PRO A 122 5.04 -17.80 6.37
C PRO A 122 5.31 -18.36 4.98
N SER A 123 4.70 -17.75 3.96
CA SER A 123 4.87 -18.10 2.53
C SER A 123 5.15 -16.84 1.74
N PRO A 124 6.40 -16.34 1.66
CA PRO A 124 6.72 -15.05 1.05
C PRO A 124 6.22 -14.89 -0.38
N GLY A 125 6.21 -15.96 -1.17
CA GLY A 125 5.74 -15.95 -2.56
C GLY A 125 4.22 -15.85 -2.71
N PHE A 126 3.45 -16.07 -1.65
CA PHE A 126 1.97 -16.07 -1.65
C PHE A 126 1.40 -15.09 -0.63
N SER A 127 2.24 -14.32 0.05
CA SER A 127 1.79 -13.38 1.07
C SER A 127 0.88 -12.30 0.50
N ASP A 128 -0.09 -11.88 1.31
CA ASP A 128 -0.94 -10.73 1.01
C ASP A 128 -0.09 -9.44 1.00
N LEU A 129 0.20 -8.93 -0.18
CA LEU A 129 1.04 -7.75 -0.37
C LEU A 129 0.37 -6.47 0.14
N ASP A 130 -0.96 -6.38 0.12
CA ASP A 130 -1.68 -5.23 0.65
C ASP A 130 -1.59 -5.20 2.16
N GLN A 131 -1.74 -6.36 2.81
CA GLN A 131 -1.52 -6.48 4.25
C GLN A 131 -0.06 -6.18 4.61
N LEU A 132 0.91 -6.68 3.84
CA LEU A 132 2.33 -6.37 4.06
C LEU A 132 2.60 -4.86 3.93
N ARG A 133 2.06 -4.22 2.89
CA ARG A 133 2.17 -2.78 2.67
C ARG A 133 1.57 -1.99 3.84
N PHE A 134 0.44 -2.44 4.36
CA PHE A 134 -0.20 -1.84 5.54
C PHE A 134 0.70 -1.93 6.78
N GLU A 135 1.27 -3.09 7.08
CA GLU A 135 2.14 -3.27 8.26
C GLU A 135 3.47 -2.52 8.12
N ILE A 136 4.03 -2.39 6.91
CA ILE A 136 5.20 -1.55 6.64
C ILE A 136 4.89 -0.09 6.95
N ALA A 137 3.78 0.44 6.45
CA ALA A 137 3.38 1.82 6.68
C ALA A 137 3.10 2.09 8.17
N ARG A 138 2.41 1.16 8.83
CA ARG A 138 2.12 1.22 10.26
C ARG A 138 3.40 1.25 11.10
N ALA A 139 4.36 0.38 10.79
CA ALA A 139 5.66 0.37 11.45
C ALA A 139 6.42 1.68 11.29
N TYR A 140 6.42 2.23 10.08
CA TYR A 140 7.08 3.49 9.76
C TYR A 140 6.47 4.68 10.51
N LEU A 141 5.15 4.84 10.44
CA LEU A 141 4.46 5.95 11.09
C LEU A 141 4.57 5.87 12.62
N ARG A 142 4.48 4.67 13.20
CA ARG A 142 4.71 4.47 14.65
C ARG A 142 6.14 4.81 15.06
N ALA A 143 7.13 4.38 14.27
CA ALA A 143 8.51 4.72 14.54
C ALA A 143 8.76 6.23 14.44
N TRP A 144 8.08 6.92 13.53
CA TRP A 144 8.15 8.36 13.42
C TRP A 144 7.54 9.07 14.62
N ILE A 145 6.33 8.66 15.06
CA ILE A 145 5.65 9.21 16.24
C ILE A 145 6.51 9.02 17.49
N ASP A 146 7.06 7.83 17.69
CA ASP A 146 7.89 7.51 18.84
C ASP A 146 9.18 8.36 18.89
N ARG A 147 9.78 8.62 17.73
CA ARG A 147 10.94 9.50 17.63
C ARG A 147 10.62 10.96 17.93
N ALA A 148 9.45 11.43 17.49
CA ALA A 148 9.01 12.80 17.73
C ALA A 148 8.56 13.01 19.19
N ALA A 149 8.27 11.93 19.93
CA ALA A 149 7.87 11.99 21.32
C ALA A 149 9.00 12.50 22.21
N LYS A 150 8.64 13.35 23.17
CA LYS A 150 9.58 13.79 24.20
C LYS A 150 9.91 12.65 25.16
N ARG A 151 11.12 12.67 25.71
CA ARG A 151 11.56 11.68 26.71
C ARG A 151 10.56 11.62 27.87
N GLY A 152 10.10 10.43 28.23
CA GLY A 152 9.14 10.22 29.33
C GLY A 152 7.66 10.37 28.92
N VAL A 153 7.37 10.79 27.70
CA VAL A 153 6.01 10.85 27.18
C VAL A 153 5.66 9.52 26.48
N THR A 154 4.51 8.95 26.85
CA THR A 154 3.94 7.81 26.10
C THR A 154 3.14 8.37 24.93
N PRO A 155 3.53 8.10 23.67
CA PRO A 155 2.78 8.57 22.53
C PRO A 155 1.35 8.02 22.50
N GLY A 156 0.45 8.81 21.93
CA GLY A 156 -0.91 8.39 21.61
C GLY A 156 -0.93 7.25 20.58
N GLU A 157 -2.00 6.51 20.56
CA GLU A 157 -2.18 5.42 19.61
C GLU A 157 -2.44 5.93 18.20
N LEU A 158 -1.72 5.39 17.23
CA LEU A 158 -1.96 5.65 15.80
C LEU A 158 -3.15 4.83 15.33
N PRO A 159 -4.27 5.45 14.94
CA PRO A 159 -5.43 4.70 14.44
C PRO A 159 -5.11 4.00 13.12
N ASP A 160 -5.54 2.76 12.98
CA ASP A 160 -5.27 1.95 11.79
C ASP A 160 -5.89 2.53 10.51
N TRP A 161 -7.00 3.24 10.60
CA TRP A 161 -7.61 3.91 9.46
C TRP A 161 -6.72 5.07 8.93
N VAL A 162 -5.92 5.71 9.78
CA VAL A 162 -4.92 6.71 9.34
C VAL A 162 -3.87 6.05 8.47
N VAL A 163 -3.41 4.85 8.85
CA VAL A 163 -2.45 4.08 8.04
C VAL A 163 -3.06 3.70 6.69
N GLN A 164 -4.30 3.19 6.70
CA GLN A 164 -5.04 2.86 5.48
C GLN A 164 -5.21 4.08 4.58
N GLY A 165 -5.69 5.18 5.16
CA GLY A 165 -5.87 6.44 4.45
C GLY A 165 -4.56 7.01 3.89
N ALA A 166 -3.46 6.89 4.64
CA ALA A 166 -2.16 7.36 4.21
C ALA A 166 -1.65 6.60 2.97
N LEU A 167 -1.80 5.27 2.95
CA LEU A 167 -1.44 4.46 1.79
C LEU A 167 -2.29 4.80 0.56
N ARG A 168 -3.60 4.99 0.75
CA ARG A 168 -4.51 5.32 -0.35
C ARG A 168 -4.24 6.72 -0.90
N ALA A 169 -4.10 7.70 -0.02
CA ALA A 169 -3.83 9.08 -0.42
C ALA A 169 -2.41 9.30 -0.98
N ALA A 170 -1.45 8.41 -0.70
CA ALA A 170 -0.12 8.45 -1.32
C ALA A 170 -0.12 7.96 -2.77
N ASP A 171 -1.02 7.04 -3.13
CA ASP A 171 -1.23 6.57 -4.50
C ASP A 171 -2.20 7.52 -5.22
N SER A 172 -1.70 8.22 -6.23
CA SER A 172 -2.46 9.27 -6.93
C SER A 172 -3.75 8.76 -7.57
N GLN A 173 -3.72 7.54 -8.12
CA GLN A 173 -4.89 6.93 -8.74
C GLN A 173 -5.96 6.59 -7.69
N THR A 174 -5.54 5.90 -6.64
CA THR A 174 -6.45 5.55 -5.55
C THR A 174 -7.04 6.80 -4.89
N ALA A 175 -6.23 7.85 -4.70
CA ALA A 175 -6.71 9.13 -4.15
C ALA A 175 -7.78 9.78 -5.05
N HIS A 176 -7.61 9.72 -6.38
CA HIS A 176 -8.62 10.23 -7.31
C HIS A 176 -9.91 9.40 -7.26
N ASP A 177 -9.81 8.08 -7.26
CA ASP A 177 -10.97 7.20 -7.18
C ASP A 177 -11.70 7.38 -5.83
N ASP A 178 -10.97 7.64 -4.74
CA ASP A 178 -11.55 7.97 -3.43
C ASP A 178 -12.36 9.27 -3.48
N VAL A 179 -11.81 10.31 -4.10
CA VAL A 179 -12.53 11.58 -4.29
C VAL A 179 -13.83 11.36 -5.09
N ARG A 180 -13.77 10.59 -6.19
CA ARG A 180 -14.95 10.30 -7.00
C ARG A 180 -16.01 9.52 -6.24
N PHE A 181 -15.60 8.53 -5.46
CA PHE A 181 -16.52 7.77 -4.60
C PHE A 181 -17.20 8.68 -3.59
N VAL A 182 -16.45 9.56 -2.91
CA VAL A 182 -16.99 10.51 -1.94
C VAL A 182 -17.92 11.53 -2.61
N LEU A 183 -17.58 12.05 -3.78
CA LEU A 183 -18.47 12.93 -4.56
C LEU A 183 -19.79 12.25 -4.93
N ASN A 184 -19.76 10.95 -5.24
CA ASN A 184 -20.98 10.18 -5.49
C ASN A 184 -21.84 10.03 -4.22
N LEU A 185 -21.22 9.76 -3.06
CA LEU A 185 -21.95 9.75 -1.78
C LEU A 185 -22.53 11.13 -1.45
N TRP A 186 -21.77 12.18 -1.66
CA TRP A 186 -22.21 13.56 -1.42
C TRP A 186 -23.37 13.95 -2.32
N SER A 187 -23.28 13.72 -3.62
CA SER A 187 -24.35 14.05 -4.59
C SER A 187 -25.64 13.26 -4.35
N SER A 188 -25.53 12.08 -3.74
CA SER A 188 -26.68 11.24 -3.36
C SER A 188 -27.16 11.48 -1.91
N ALA A 189 -26.66 12.50 -1.23
CA ALA A 189 -26.94 12.82 0.18
C ALA A 189 -26.69 11.64 1.15
N ARG A 190 -25.67 10.81 0.85
CA ARG A 190 -25.27 9.64 1.66
C ARG A 190 -23.96 9.87 2.41
N LEU A 191 -23.28 10.97 2.16
CA LEU A 191 -22.06 11.30 2.89
C LEU A 191 -22.43 11.66 4.33
N PRO A 192 -21.77 11.07 5.34
CA PRO A 192 -21.96 11.48 6.72
C PRO A 192 -21.58 12.95 6.92
N TYR A 193 -22.21 13.59 7.89
CA TYR A 193 -21.85 14.91 8.42
C TYR A 193 -20.35 14.98 8.70
N PHE A 194 -19.65 16.01 8.23
CA PHE A 194 -18.20 16.02 8.17
C PHE A 194 -17.49 15.82 9.54
N PRO A 195 -17.92 16.49 10.64
CA PRO A 195 -17.36 16.20 11.97
C PRO A 195 -17.55 14.76 12.43
N ALA A 196 -18.72 14.17 12.14
CA ALA A 196 -18.98 12.75 12.44
C ALA A 196 -18.09 11.85 11.58
N LEU A 197 -17.91 12.17 10.30
CA LEU A 197 -16.97 11.46 9.43
C LEU A 197 -15.57 11.45 10.02
N CYS A 198 -15.04 12.58 10.51
CA CYS A 198 -13.71 12.65 11.11
C CYS A 198 -13.59 11.85 12.42
N SER A 199 -14.69 11.70 13.16
CA SER A 199 -14.72 11.02 14.47
C SER A 199 -14.89 9.51 14.35
N ASP A 200 -15.68 9.04 13.37
CA ASP A 200 -16.13 7.65 13.27
C ASP A 200 -15.34 6.81 12.24
N LEU A 201 -14.27 7.36 11.69
CA LEU A 201 -13.43 6.64 10.73
C LEU A 201 -12.84 5.36 11.32
N ARG A 202 -12.95 4.29 10.54
CA ARG A 202 -12.41 2.96 10.87
C ARG A 202 -11.75 2.35 9.63
N VAL A 203 -10.94 1.33 9.85
CA VAL A 203 -10.46 0.50 8.75
C VAL A 203 -11.66 -0.13 8.04
N ALA A 204 -11.71 0.05 6.74
CA ALA A 204 -12.81 -0.42 5.91
C ALA A 204 -12.30 -1.24 4.71
N LYS A 205 -13.17 -2.09 4.16
CA LYS A 205 -12.89 -2.88 2.96
C LYS A 205 -13.74 -2.40 1.79
N GLY A 206 -13.28 -2.74 0.59
CA GLY A 206 -13.99 -2.37 -0.64
C GLY A 206 -14.15 -0.85 -0.81
N ALA A 207 -15.28 -0.41 -1.31
CA ALA A 207 -15.55 0.99 -1.61
C ALA A 207 -15.51 1.90 -0.36
N ALA A 208 -15.92 1.40 0.81
CA ALA A 208 -15.90 2.18 2.05
C ALA A 208 -14.48 2.59 2.49
N ALA A 209 -13.44 1.90 2.01
CA ALA A 209 -12.04 2.27 2.25
C ALA A 209 -11.68 3.63 1.63
N ALA A 210 -12.51 4.16 0.73
CA ALA A 210 -12.34 5.49 0.16
C ALA A 210 -12.50 6.63 1.19
N LEU A 211 -13.30 6.44 2.25
CA LEU A 211 -13.50 7.48 3.27
C LEU A 211 -12.21 7.81 4.03
N PRO A 212 -11.46 6.85 4.61
CA PRO A 212 -10.13 7.10 5.14
C PRO A 212 -9.18 7.75 4.13
N GLY A 213 -9.16 7.28 2.90
CA GLY A 213 -8.32 7.82 1.82
C GLY A 213 -8.63 9.30 1.53
N PHE A 214 -9.89 9.63 1.41
CA PHE A 214 -10.36 11.00 1.18
C PHE A 214 -9.97 11.95 2.32
N VAL A 215 -10.23 11.55 3.59
CA VAL A 215 -9.90 12.41 4.75
C VAL A 215 -8.39 12.61 4.87
N VAL A 216 -7.58 11.55 4.74
CA VAL A 216 -6.12 11.70 4.78
C VAL A 216 -5.59 12.44 3.54
N GLY A 217 -6.25 12.31 2.39
CA GLY A 217 -5.99 13.14 1.21
C GLY A 217 -6.17 14.63 1.52
N TYR A 218 -7.23 14.99 2.24
CA TYR A 218 -7.47 16.37 2.68
C TYR A 218 -6.41 16.84 3.70
N VAL A 219 -6.04 15.99 4.67
CA VAL A 219 -4.92 16.26 5.60
C VAL A 219 -3.63 16.55 4.84
N ARG A 220 -3.34 15.77 3.79
CA ARG A 220 -2.16 15.96 2.93
C ARG A 220 -2.22 17.27 2.17
N GLU A 221 -3.34 17.59 1.54
CA GLU A 221 -3.58 18.84 0.81
C GLU A 221 -3.36 20.07 1.70
N ARG A 222 -3.80 20.01 2.95
CA ARG A 222 -3.63 21.06 3.96
C ARG A 222 -2.26 21.03 4.65
N HIS A 223 -1.36 20.13 4.27
CA HIS A 223 -0.03 19.95 4.90
C HIS A 223 -0.08 19.66 6.41
N LEU A 224 -1.14 19.06 6.89
CA LEU A 224 -1.39 18.81 8.31
C LEU A 224 -0.90 17.43 8.79
N PHE A 225 -0.45 16.54 7.91
CA PHE A 225 -0.12 15.17 8.26
C PHE A 225 0.97 15.09 9.35
N LYS A 226 2.03 15.87 9.20
CA LYS A 226 3.10 15.95 10.21
C LYS A 226 2.58 16.46 11.54
N LYS A 227 1.77 17.53 11.54
CA LYS A 227 1.16 18.11 12.76
C LYS A 227 0.26 17.11 13.49
N MET A 228 -0.46 16.29 12.72
CA MET A 228 -1.28 15.21 13.27
C MET A 228 -0.43 14.15 13.98
N LEU A 229 0.68 13.72 13.38
CA LEU A 229 1.61 12.79 14.01
C LEU A 229 2.31 13.40 15.25
N GLU A 230 2.69 14.66 15.20
CA GLU A 230 3.28 15.40 16.34
C GLU A 230 2.31 15.48 17.52
N ARG A 231 1.02 15.66 17.26
CA ARG A 231 -0.01 15.62 18.31
C ARG A 231 -0.05 14.25 19.00
N LEU A 232 0.00 13.15 18.24
CA LEU A 232 0.09 11.81 18.82
C LEU A 232 1.42 11.62 19.59
N ALA A 233 2.51 12.15 19.08
CA ALA A 233 3.82 12.10 19.73
C ALA A 233 3.83 12.84 21.08
N SER A 234 2.99 13.87 21.25
CA SER A 234 2.82 14.57 22.52
C SER A 234 2.00 13.82 23.57
N GLY A 235 1.54 12.59 23.27
CA GLY A 235 0.73 11.77 24.16
C GLY A 235 -0.78 12.03 24.06
N ALA A 236 -1.22 12.90 23.15
CA ALA A 236 -2.63 13.14 22.95
C ALA A 236 -3.31 11.90 22.30
N SER A 237 -4.52 11.59 22.74
CA SER A 237 -5.38 10.61 22.07
C SER A 237 -5.86 11.15 20.72
N TRP A 238 -6.31 10.25 19.87
CA TRP A 238 -7.00 10.62 18.63
C TRP A 238 -8.24 11.47 18.94
N ASP A 239 -8.44 12.50 18.12
CA ASP A 239 -9.53 13.45 18.29
C ASP A 239 -10.05 13.90 16.93
N GLY A 240 -11.24 13.41 16.56
CA GLY A 240 -11.88 13.71 15.28
C GLY A 240 -12.39 15.15 15.21
N ALA A 241 -12.85 15.72 16.32
CA ALA A 241 -13.31 17.09 16.38
C ALA A 241 -12.13 18.07 16.14
N TRP A 242 -10.99 17.82 16.77
CA TRP A 242 -9.77 18.55 16.48
C TRP A 242 -9.36 18.44 15.01
N LEU A 243 -9.45 17.24 14.42
CA LEU A 243 -9.12 17.07 13.00
C LEU A 243 -10.04 17.89 12.11
N ALA A 244 -11.35 17.85 12.35
CA ALA A 244 -12.34 18.61 11.58
C ALA A 244 -12.07 20.12 11.66
N GLU A 245 -11.76 20.64 12.85
CA GLU A 245 -11.34 22.04 13.05
C GLU A 245 -10.08 22.39 12.25
N GLN A 246 -9.04 21.53 12.30
CA GLN A 246 -7.80 21.82 11.57
C GLN A 246 -7.99 21.77 10.04
N LEU A 247 -8.86 20.91 9.53
CA LEU A 247 -9.13 20.79 8.09
C LEU A 247 -9.96 21.95 7.55
N THR A 248 -10.94 22.40 8.28
CA THR A 248 -11.87 23.46 7.86
C THR A 248 -11.44 24.86 8.29
N GLY A 249 -10.79 24.97 9.44
CA GLY A 249 -10.49 26.23 10.12
C GLY A 249 -11.62 26.73 11.01
N GLU A 250 -12.74 25.99 11.05
CA GLU A 250 -13.96 26.38 11.76
C GLU A 250 -14.11 25.59 13.07
N LYS A 251 -14.65 26.23 14.11
CA LYS A 251 -14.90 25.58 15.40
C LYS A 251 -16.31 25.05 15.52
N ASP A 252 -17.25 25.73 14.93
CA ASP A 252 -18.66 25.29 14.94
C ASP A 252 -18.83 24.09 13.98
N PRO A 253 -19.43 22.99 14.46
CA PRO A 253 -19.65 21.81 13.64
C PRO A 253 -20.48 22.05 12.38
N ALA A 254 -21.47 22.98 12.42
CA ALA A 254 -22.27 23.30 11.24
C ALA A 254 -21.45 24.06 10.18
N GLU A 255 -20.55 24.94 10.62
CA GLU A 255 -19.63 25.65 9.73
C GLU A 255 -18.57 24.72 9.15
N GLN A 256 -18.11 23.72 9.93
CA GLN A 256 -17.19 22.68 9.44
C GLN A 256 -17.80 21.87 8.29
N ASP A 257 -19.08 21.51 8.44
CA ASP A 257 -19.80 20.78 7.39
C ASP A 257 -19.99 21.63 6.14
N ARG A 258 -20.40 22.90 6.31
CA ARG A 258 -20.53 23.84 5.21
C ARG A 258 -19.21 24.06 4.46
N ALA A 259 -18.10 24.22 5.17
CA ALA A 259 -16.78 24.37 4.57
C ALA A 259 -16.35 23.10 3.80
N SER A 260 -16.71 21.91 4.32
CA SER A 260 -16.53 20.65 3.61
C SER A 260 -17.37 20.57 2.35
N ASP A 261 -18.64 20.96 2.41
CA ASP A 261 -19.55 21.01 1.24
C ASP A 261 -19.04 21.96 0.15
N GLU A 262 -18.57 23.13 0.52
CA GLU A 262 -17.95 24.07 -0.43
C GLU A 262 -16.71 23.48 -1.11
N ARG A 263 -15.88 22.73 -0.35
CA ARG A 263 -14.76 22.00 -0.92
C ARG A 263 -15.21 20.91 -1.89
N LEU A 264 -16.20 20.10 -1.53
CA LEU A 264 -16.74 19.05 -2.39
C LEU A 264 -17.36 19.64 -3.65
N ALA A 265 -18.07 20.77 -3.56
CA ALA A 265 -18.60 21.48 -4.71
C ALA A 265 -17.49 21.99 -5.66
N ARG A 266 -16.34 22.42 -5.13
CA ARG A 266 -15.18 22.77 -5.95
C ARG A 266 -14.57 21.54 -6.61
N LEU A 267 -14.37 20.45 -5.86
CA LEU A 267 -13.85 19.19 -6.39
C LEU A 267 -14.76 18.60 -7.46
N SER A 268 -16.09 18.67 -7.29
CA SER A 268 -17.04 18.16 -8.27
C SER A 268 -16.91 18.90 -9.62
N ARG A 269 -16.74 20.21 -9.59
CA ARG A 269 -16.48 21.01 -10.79
C ARG A 269 -15.19 20.61 -11.49
N ALA A 270 -14.13 20.31 -10.75
CA ALA A 270 -12.86 19.89 -11.30
C ALA A 270 -12.87 18.45 -11.86
N VAL A 271 -13.58 17.54 -11.18
CA VAL A 271 -13.64 16.11 -11.54
C VAL A 271 -14.72 15.81 -12.58
N LEU A 272 -15.83 16.56 -12.58
CA LEU A 272 -17.00 16.33 -13.44
C LEU A 272 -17.05 17.27 -14.66
N SER A 273 -16.00 18.07 -14.91
CA SER A 273 -15.94 18.90 -16.13
C SER A 273 -16.05 18.00 -17.36
N PRO A 274 -17.11 18.13 -18.15
CA PRO A 274 -17.31 17.22 -19.27
C PRO A 274 -16.30 17.47 -20.39
N GLY A 275 -15.71 16.43 -20.89
CA GLY A 275 -15.17 16.36 -22.24
C GLY A 275 -13.65 16.28 -22.38
N ARG A 276 -12.83 16.71 -21.47
CA ARG A 276 -11.36 16.57 -21.61
C ARG A 276 -10.74 15.87 -20.40
N ALA A 277 -9.89 14.88 -20.66
CA ALA A 277 -9.03 14.30 -19.63
C ALA A 277 -8.15 15.41 -19.04
N SER A 278 -8.04 15.48 -17.72
CA SER A 278 -7.08 16.40 -17.10
C SER A 278 -5.66 15.94 -17.41
N GLU A 279 -4.71 16.87 -17.50
CA GLU A 279 -3.28 16.55 -17.65
C GLU A 279 -2.83 15.52 -16.59
N TRP A 280 -3.34 15.65 -15.38
CA TRP A 280 -3.09 14.71 -14.29
C TRP A 280 -3.65 13.30 -14.56
N ASP A 281 -4.85 13.17 -15.16
CA ASP A 281 -5.44 11.87 -15.54
C ASP A 281 -4.58 11.20 -16.61
N VAL A 282 -4.11 11.96 -17.60
CA VAL A 282 -3.25 11.46 -18.67
C VAL A 282 -1.91 11.00 -18.13
N GLN A 283 -1.24 11.80 -17.30
CA GLN A 283 0.04 11.44 -16.68
C GLN A 283 -0.10 10.22 -15.77
N THR A 284 -1.19 10.16 -15.00
CA THR A 284 -1.47 9.01 -14.11
C THR A 284 -1.71 7.74 -14.93
N PHE A 285 -2.49 7.83 -16.00
CA PHE A 285 -2.71 6.72 -16.92
C PHE A 285 -1.38 6.25 -17.53
N ALA A 286 -0.59 7.16 -18.09
CA ALA A 286 0.71 6.87 -18.69
C ALA A 286 1.66 6.16 -17.70
N SER A 287 1.68 6.57 -16.44
CA SER A 287 2.51 5.93 -15.40
C SER A 287 2.15 4.46 -15.13
N ARG A 288 0.95 4.03 -15.50
CA ARG A 288 0.43 2.67 -15.31
C ARG A 288 0.63 1.75 -16.51
N LEU A 289 1.16 2.27 -17.63
CA LEU A 289 1.43 1.50 -18.84
C LEU A 289 2.67 0.61 -18.70
N ARG A 290 2.64 -0.28 -17.72
CA ARG A 290 3.69 -1.26 -17.46
C ARG A 290 3.09 -2.61 -17.13
N LEU A 291 3.77 -3.67 -17.53
CA LEU A 291 3.47 -5.02 -17.08
C LEU A 291 4.29 -5.37 -15.84
N TYR A 292 3.65 -6.10 -14.96
CA TYR A 292 4.30 -6.70 -13.81
C TYR A 292 4.14 -8.22 -13.97
N PRO A 293 5.12 -8.91 -14.58
CA PRO A 293 5.09 -10.35 -14.66
C PRO A 293 4.93 -10.94 -13.26
N SER A 294 4.31 -12.09 -13.17
CA SER A 294 4.00 -12.72 -11.88
C SER A 294 5.20 -12.69 -10.95
N ALA A 295 4.99 -12.30 -9.68
CA ALA A 295 6.00 -12.37 -8.62
C ALA A 295 6.59 -13.79 -8.44
N PHE A 296 5.99 -14.78 -9.07
CA PHE A 296 6.39 -16.18 -9.03
C PHE A 296 7.24 -16.61 -10.23
N ASP A 297 7.43 -15.74 -11.22
CA ASP A 297 8.32 -16.03 -12.33
C ASP A 297 9.77 -15.90 -11.92
N ARG A 298 10.34 -17.02 -11.50
CA ARG A 298 11.75 -17.13 -11.11
C ARG A 298 12.71 -16.98 -12.31
N THR A 299 12.21 -17.14 -13.54
CA THR A 299 13.06 -17.08 -14.75
C THR A 299 13.39 -15.65 -15.13
N ILE A 300 12.57 -14.68 -14.76
CA ILE A 300 12.81 -13.26 -15.02
C ILE A 300 13.80 -12.63 -14.01
N GLY A 301 14.22 -13.39 -12.99
CA GLY A 301 15.30 -13.01 -12.07
C GLY A 301 15.03 -11.80 -11.18
N ALA A 302 13.82 -11.22 -11.20
CA ALA A 302 13.46 -10.10 -10.37
C ALA A 302 11.96 -10.11 -10.06
N HIS A 303 11.60 -10.60 -8.91
CA HIS A 303 10.25 -10.46 -8.38
C HIS A 303 9.79 -8.99 -8.42
N GLY A 304 8.72 -8.71 -9.16
CA GLY A 304 8.17 -7.37 -9.28
C GLY A 304 8.92 -6.43 -10.22
N ARG A 305 9.82 -6.90 -11.07
CA ARG A 305 10.41 -6.07 -12.12
C ARG A 305 9.33 -5.73 -13.15
N SER A 306 9.02 -4.45 -13.28
CA SER A 306 8.13 -3.97 -14.33
C SER A 306 8.89 -3.97 -15.66
N CYS A 307 8.22 -4.36 -16.73
CA CYS A 307 8.67 -4.13 -18.10
C CYS A 307 7.72 -3.18 -18.83
N SER A 308 8.24 -2.40 -19.75
CA SER A 308 7.43 -1.63 -20.68
C SER A 308 6.68 -2.56 -21.63
N PHE A 309 5.64 -2.07 -22.28
CA PHE A 309 4.93 -2.87 -23.29
C PHE A 309 5.84 -3.19 -24.49
N ALA A 310 6.71 -2.27 -24.90
CA ALA A 310 7.67 -2.51 -25.96
C ALA A 310 8.66 -3.65 -25.62
N GLU A 311 9.27 -3.62 -24.42
CA GLU A 311 10.15 -4.70 -23.94
C GLU A 311 9.40 -6.04 -23.83
N ALA A 312 8.11 -6.01 -23.53
CA ALA A 312 7.30 -7.20 -23.40
C ALA A 312 7.01 -7.87 -24.75
N VAL A 313 6.83 -7.09 -25.83
CA VAL A 313 6.52 -7.65 -27.16
C VAL A 313 7.59 -8.63 -27.63
N ASP A 314 8.87 -8.35 -27.35
CA ASP A 314 9.96 -9.25 -27.72
C ASP A 314 9.94 -10.57 -26.91
N GLN A 315 9.25 -10.61 -25.78
CA GLN A 315 9.10 -11.77 -24.92
C GLN A 315 7.78 -12.52 -25.12
N ALA A 316 6.86 -11.98 -25.93
CA ALA A 316 5.48 -12.46 -26.08
C ALA A 316 5.41 -13.93 -26.52
N ALA A 317 6.29 -14.36 -27.43
CA ALA A 317 6.28 -15.71 -27.99
C ALA A 317 6.71 -16.78 -26.98
N THR A 318 7.61 -16.44 -26.03
CA THR A 318 8.31 -17.41 -25.19
C THR A 318 7.92 -17.36 -23.73
N ASN A 319 7.38 -16.23 -23.23
CA ASN A 319 7.15 -16.04 -21.82
C ASN A 319 5.65 -16.04 -21.46
N ILE A 320 5.19 -17.15 -20.92
CA ILE A 320 3.79 -17.34 -20.48
C ILE A 320 3.38 -16.36 -19.37
N TYR A 321 4.31 -15.94 -18.49
CA TYR A 321 4.00 -15.05 -17.37
C TYR A 321 3.80 -13.61 -17.84
N VAL A 322 4.53 -13.20 -18.87
CA VAL A 322 4.33 -11.88 -19.48
C VAL A 322 2.96 -11.83 -20.17
N ARG A 323 2.54 -12.90 -20.85
CA ARG A 323 1.19 -13.00 -21.44
C ARG A 323 0.09 -13.01 -20.37
N ALA A 324 0.30 -13.70 -19.25
CA ALA A 324 -0.63 -13.67 -18.13
C ALA A 324 -0.77 -12.29 -17.51
N ALA A 325 0.35 -11.56 -17.34
CA ALA A 325 0.34 -10.19 -16.86
C ALA A 325 -0.37 -9.24 -17.84
N ALA A 326 -0.22 -9.44 -19.16
CA ALA A 326 -0.95 -8.68 -20.17
C ALA A 326 -2.46 -8.97 -20.13
N ALA A 327 -2.88 -10.23 -19.95
CA ALA A 327 -4.28 -10.58 -19.79
C ALA A 327 -4.91 -9.90 -18.55
N GLN A 328 -4.19 -9.87 -17.43
CA GLN A 328 -4.63 -9.17 -16.24
C GLN A 328 -4.73 -7.67 -16.49
N LYS A 329 -3.69 -7.05 -17.05
CA LYS A 329 -3.66 -5.63 -17.38
C LYS A 329 -4.79 -5.22 -18.33
N ALA A 330 -5.12 -6.06 -19.31
CA ALA A 330 -6.24 -5.83 -20.22
C ALA A 330 -7.59 -5.71 -19.48
N ARG A 331 -7.79 -6.49 -18.41
CA ARG A 331 -9.00 -6.39 -17.56
C ARG A 331 -9.01 -5.14 -16.69
N GLU A 332 -7.85 -4.64 -16.32
CA GLU A 332 -7.71 -3.43 -15.50
C GLU A 332 -7.87 -2.15 -16.31
N MET A 333 -7.56 -2.15 -17.61
CA MET A 333 -7.57 -0.96 -18.48
C MET A 333 -8.87 -0.15 -18.41
N PRO A 334 -10.07 -0.75 -18.51
CA PRO A 334 -11.31 0.02 -18.40
C PRO A 334 -11.43 0.77 -17.07
N LEU A 335 -10.91 0.20 -15.99
CA LEU A 335 -10.97 0.83 -14.65
C LEU A 335 -10.11 2.09 -14.55
N TYR A 336 -9.06 2.18 -15.37
CA TYR A 336 -8.16 3.33 -15.37
C TYR A 336 -8.70 4.54 -16.12
N VAL A 337 -9.66 4.34 -17.02
CA VAL A 337 -10.13 5.41 -17.93
C VAL A 337 -11.60 5.76 -17.75
N ILE A 338 -12.38 4.93 -17.06
CA ILE A 338 -13.82 5.15 -16.92
C ILE A 338 -14.12 6.50 -16.28
N GLY A 339 -14.90 7.31 -16.98
CA GLY A 339 -15.31 8.64 -16.53
C GLY A 339 -14.21 9.71 -16.51
N ARG A 340 -13.13 9.52 -17.28
CA ARG A 340 -11.99 10.47 -17.36
C ARG A 340 -11.88 11.18 -18.71
N GLY A 341 -12.99 11.31 -19.41
CA GLY A 341 -13.07 11.91 -20.73
C GLY A 341 -13.01 10.88 -21.85
N ASP A 342 -13.71 11.18 -22.93
CA ASP A 342 -13.86 10.27 -24.07
C ASP A 342 -12.53 10.01 -24.78
N GLU A 343 -11.66 11.02 -24.83
CA GLU A 343 -10.34 10.92 -25.43
C GLU A 343 -9.46 9.90 -24.69
N LEU A 344 -9.42 9.96 -23.36
CA LEU A 344 -8.65 9.00 -22.55
C LEU A 344 -9.28 7.60 -22.57
N MET A 345 -10.62 7.51 -22.71
CA MET A 345 -11.30 6.23 -22.91
C MET A 345 -10.90 5.59 -24.23
N ALA A 346 -10.77 6.37 -25.32
CA ALA A 346 -10.30 5.86 -26.61
C ALA A 346 -8.87 5.33 -26.52
N VAL A 347 -7.97 6.06 -25.83
CA VAL A 347 -6.60 5.62 -25.58
C VAL A 347 -6.59 4.32 -24.78
N GLY A 348 -7.37 4.24 -23.71
CA GLY A 348 -7.47 3.03 -22.88
C GLY A 348 -7.97 1.81 -23.65
N GLU A 349 -8.92 2.00 -24.56
CA GLU A 349 -9.41 0.93 -25.43
C GLU A 349 -8.36 0.47 -26.44
N ALA A 350 -7.55 1.38 -27.01
CA ALA A 350 -6.45 1.02 -27.89
C ALA A 350 -5.41 0.15 -27.17
N TYR A 351 -4.98 0.56 -25.96
CA TYR A 351 -4.09 -0.28 -25.16
C TYR A 351 -4.73 -1.60 -24.74
N ARG A 352 -6.04 -1.63 -24.47
CA ARG A 352 -6.74 -2.88 -24.16
C ARG A 352 -6.73 -3.84 -25.35
N LYS A 353 -6.96 -3.34 -26.56
CA LYS A 353 -6.87 -4.16 -27.80
C LYS A 353 -5.48 -4.78 -27.93
N PHE A 354 -4.43 -3.96 -27.81
CA PHE A 354 -3.05 -4.44 -27.82
C PHE A 354 -2.83 -5.54 -26.76
N LEU A 355 -3.23 -5.32 -25.51
CA LEU A 355 -3.01 -6.27 -24.42
C LEU A 355 -3.80 -7.58 -24.60
N VAL A 356 -4.97 -7.53 -25.20
CA VAL A 356 -5.76 -8.73 -25.54
C VAL A 356 -5.07 -9.53 -26.65
N ALA A 357 -4.60 -8.87 -27.70
CA ALA A 357 -3.84 -9.50 -28.79
C ALA A 357 -2.54 -10.12 -28.27
N PHE A 358 -1.84 -9.40 -27.40
CA PHE A 358 -0.65 -9.86 -26.72
C PHE A 358 -0.90 -11.12 -25.88
N ALA A 359 -1.95 -11.14 -25.07
CA ALA A 359 -2.31 -12.28 -24.24
C ALA A 359 -2.67 -13.54 -25.07
N ARG A 360 -3.19 -13.33 -26.28
CA ARG A 360 -3.48 -14.40 -27.25
C ARG A 360 -2.22 -14.93 -27.94
N GLY A 361 -1.11 -14.22 -27.85
CA GLY A 361 0.14 -14.60 -28.51
C GLY A 361 0.14 -14.29 -30.01
N GLU A 362 -0.49 -13.20 -30.42
CA GLU A 362 -0.46 -12.74 -31.80
C GLU A 362 0.97 -12.40 -32.25
N PRO A 363 1.27 -12.36 -33.57
CA PRO A 363 2.60 -12.10 -34.09
C PRO A 363 3.16 -10.76 -33.60
N SER A 364 4.49 -10.71 -33.41
CA SER A 364 5.15 -9.51 -32.85
C SER A 364 4.96 -8.26 -33.71
N ASP A 365 4.85 -8.40 -35.01
CA ASP A 365 4.66 -7.26 -35.91
C ASP A 365 3.26 -6.65 -35.76
N ASP A 366 2.23 -7.48 -35.61
CA ASP A 366 0.86 -7.04 -35.34
C ASP A 366 0.78 -6.35 -33.97
N LEU A 367 1.48 -6.92 -32.95
CA LEU A 367 1.56 -6.32 -31.62
C LEU A 367 2.25 -4.96 -31.63
N ARG A 368 3.34 -4.82 -32.41
CA ARG A 368 4.01 -3.53 -32.56
C ARG A 368 3.11 -2.48 -33.23
N ALA A 369 2.35 -2.87 -34.24
CA ALA A 369 1.41 -1.98 -34.90
C ALA A 369 0.32 -1.48 -33.94
N LEU A 370 -0.29 -2.38 -33.17
CA LEU A 370 -1.31 -2.03 -32.17
C LEU A 370 -0.75 -1.15 -31.05
N LEU A 371 0.49 -1.40 -30.62
CA LEU A 371 1.15 -0.58 -29.60
C LEU A 371 1.45 0.83 -30.13
N GLN A 372 1.95 0.94 -31.35
CA GLN A 372 2.21 2.23 -32.02
C GLN A 372 0.93 3.07 -32.17
N GLU A 373 -0.20 2.42 -32.54
CA GLU A 373 -1.50 3.12 -32.60
C GLU A 373 -1.89 3.67 -31.21
N ALA A 374 -1.76 2.86 -30.17
CA ALA A 374 -2.10 3.26 -28.80
C ALA A 374 -1.18 4.38 -28.27
N ASP A 375 0.13 4.27 -28.52
CA ASP A 375 1.12 5.28 -28.14
C ASP A 375 0.90 6.60 -28.89
N ALA A 376 0.54 6.55 -30.17
CA ALA A 376 0.21 7.75 -30.95
C ALA A 376 -1.03 8.48 -30.39
N LEU A 377 -2.07 7.74 -30.00
CA LEU A 377 -3.25 8.33 -29.36
C LEU A 377 -2.91 8.96 -28.00
N LEU A 378 -2.08 8.32 -27.21
CA LEU A 378 -1.64 8.88 -25.92
C LEU A 378 -0.80 10.15 -26.11
N ALA A 379 0.09 10.16 -27.10
CA ALA A 379 0.93 11.32 -27.41
C ALA A 379 0.15 12.58 -27.80
N LEU A 380 -1.08 12.43 -28.32
CA LEU A 380 -1.97 13.56 -28.59
C LEU A 380 -2.55 14.20 -27.30
N LEU A 381 -2.48 13.51 -26.18
CA LEU A 381 -3.03 13.97 -24.90
C LEU A 381 -1.94 14.49 -23.94
N LEU A 382 -0.67 14.10 -24.16
CA LEU A 382 0.50 14.57 -23.40
C LEU A 382 1.03 15.88 -23.92
#